data_aab9a7b3402c048a1391828c23617e43
#
_entry.id   aab9a7b3402c048a1391828c23617e43
#
_cell.length_a   1.000
_cell.length_b   1.000
_cell.length_c   1.000
_cell.angle_alpha   90.00
_cell.angle_beta   90.00
_cell.angle_gamma   90.00
#
_symmetry.space_group_name_H-M   'P 1'
#
loop_
_entity.id
_entity.type
_entity.pdbx_description
1 polymer ?
#
loop_
_entity_poly.entity_id
_entity_poly.type
_entity_poly.pdbx_seq_one_letter_code
_entity_poly.pdbx_strand_id
1 'polypeptide(L)'
;MVIIDNGVLLNEFRGLLTNGYVQLFLWVVVGDIVTGLCKGVFIKDANSTKGLLGIVKHMLVVCLVVIAYPYLKIMNLETFATAFVFFYIAVYGISIIENLGQLGIPIPNWVKERLTKLQDSTENPKPKVTEIKIDYGDGQSETQALDNKNIVDYGDGQEFTQKKE
;
A
#
# COMPACT_ATOMS: atom_id res chain seq x y z
N MET A 1 -17.74 -13.38 -24.02
CA MET A 1 -16.86 -14.40 -23.42
C MET A 1 -15.50 -14.26 -24.09
N VAL A 2 -14.49 -13.79 -23.37
CA VAL A 2 -13.14 -13.64 -23.92
C VAL A 2 -12.51 -15.04 -23.93
N ILE A 3 -12.33 -15.61 -25.11
CA ILE A 3 -11.59 -16.88 -25.27
C ILE A 3 -10.10 -16.48 -25.29
N ILE A 4 -9.39 -16.83 -24.22
CA ILE A 4 -7.95 -16.58 -24.14
C ILE A 4 -7.24 -17.61 -25.00
N ASP A 5 -6.65 -17.17 -26.11
CA ASP A 5 -5.81 -17.99 -26.95
C ASP A 5 -4.45 -18.23 -26.23
N ASN A 6 -4.09 -19.50 -26.07
CA ASN A 6 -2.84 -19.90 -25.43
C ASN A 6 -1.60 -19.33 -26.14
N GLY A 7 -1.66 -19.14 -27.46
CA GLY A 7 -0.57 -18.53 -28.24
C GLY A 7 -0.37 -17.06 -27.88
N VAL A 8 -1.46 -16.31 -27.74
CA VAL A 8 -1.42 -14.90 -27.31
C VAL A 8 -0.88 -14.80 -25.89
N LEU A 9 -1.36 -15.65 -24.99
CA LEU A 9 -0.89 -15.69 -23.59
C LEU A 9 0.60 -15.93 -23.50
N LEU A 10 1.11 -16.94 -24.20
CA LEU A 10 2.54 -17.25 -24.22
C LEU A 10 3.39 -16.11 -24.76
N ASN A 11 2.89 -15.40 -25.77
CA ASN A 11 3.59 -14.25 -26.33
C ASN A 11 3.67 -13.10 -25.33
N GLU A 12 2.60 -12.81 -24.59
CA GLU A 12 2.60 -11.80 -23.53
C GLU A 12 3.54 -12.17 -22.37
N PHE A 13 3.62 -13.45 -21.98
CA PHE A 13 4.59 -13.91 -21.00
C PHE A 13 6.04 -13.76 -21.47
N ARG A 14 6.33 -14.03 -22.74
CA ARG A 14 7.66 -13.77 -23.30
C ARG A 14 8.01 -12.29 -23.34
N GLY A 15 7.00 -11.43 -23.58
CA GLY A 15 7.15 -9.98 -23.58
C GLY A 15 7.45 -9.39 -22.20
N LEU A 16 7.17 -10.09 -21.09
CA LEU A 16 7.44 -9.59 -19.73
C LEU A 16 8.91 -9.25 -19.51
N LEU A 17 9.82 -10.09 -19.97
CA LEU A 17 11.27 -9.89 -19.77
C LEU A 17 11.82 -8.70 -20.55
N THR A 18 11.14 -8.25 -21.58
CA THR A 18 11.49 -7.07 -22.38
C THR A 18 10.73 -5.83 -21.97
N ASN A 19 9.74 -5.97 -21.10
CA ASN A 19 8.96 -4.84 -20.60
C ASN A 19 9.74 -4.03 -19.56
N GLY A 20 10.02 -2.75 -19.84
CA GLY A 20 10.81 -1.90 -18.96
C GLY A 20 10.21 -1.68 -17.57
N TYR A 21 8.89 -1.64 -17.45
CA TYR A 21 8.22 -1.48 -16.15
C TYR A 21 8.36 -2.72 -15.28
N VAL A 22 8.22 -3.91 -15.88
CA VAL A 22 8.40 -5.19 -15.18
C VAL A 22 9.87 -5.38 -14.80
N GLN A 23 10.82 -5.03 -15.69
CA GLN A 23 12.24 -5.06 -15.35
C GLN A 23 12.56 -4.14 -14.17
N LEU A 24 12.08 -2.89 -14.21
CA LEU A 24 12.25 -1.95 -13.09
C LEU A 24 11.69 -2.52 -11.79
N PHE A 25 10.48 -3.08 -11.82
CA PHE A 25 9.88 -3.73 -10.66
C PHE A 25 10.78 -4.83 -10.10
N LEU A 26 11.29 -5.73 -10.95
CA LEU A 26 12.18 -6.82 -10.50
C LEU A 26 13.47 -6.30 -9.86
N TRP A 27 14.09 -5.25 -10.43
CA TRP A 27 15.27 -4.62 -9.85
C TRP A 27 14.98 -3.96 -8.50
N VAL A 28 13.83 -3.34 -8.33
CA VAL A 28 13.41 -2.71 -7.06
C VAL A 28 13.15 -3.80 -5.99
N VAL A 29 12.53 -4.93 -6.36
CA VAL A 29 12.39 -6.09 -5.45
C VAL A 29 13.75 -6.64 -5.00
N VAL A 30 14.69 -6.80 -5.92
CA VAL A 30 16.07 -7.24 -5.58
C VAL A 30 16.73 -6.22 -4.64
N GLY A 31 16.59 -4.92 -4.92
CA GLY A 31 17.12 -3.86 -4.06
C GLY A 31 16.55 -3.90 -2.64
N ASP A 32 15.25 -4.16 -2.50
CA ASP A 32 14.60 -4.31 -1.19
C ASP A 32 15.13 -5.53 -0.41
N ILE A 33 15.24 -6.68 -1.07
CA ILE A 33 15.82 -7.87 -0.45
C ILE A 33 17.25 -7.60 0.03
N VAL A 34 18.08 -6.97 -0.81
CA VAL A 34 19.48 -6.67 -0.47
C VAL A 34 19.55 -5.71 0.71
N THR A 35 18.79 -4.60 0.67
CA THR A 35 18.79 -3.61 1.78
C THR A 35 18.25 -4.20 3.07
N GLY A 36 17.20 -5.05 2.99
CA GLY A 36 16.64 -5.77 4.13
C GLY A 36 17.63 -6.77 4.76
N LEU A 37 18.39 -7.51 3.94
CA LEU A 37 19.45 -8.41 4.42
C LEU A 37 20.59 -7.64 5.07
N CYS A 38 21.07 -6.55 4.44
CA CYS A 38 22.09 -5.67 5.03
C CYS A 38 21.65 -5.18 6.39
N LYS A 39 20.43 -4.67 6.50
CA LYS A 39 19.86 -4.23 7.79
C LYS A 39 19.89 -5.35 8.84
N GLY A 40 19.43 -6.56 8.50
CA GLY A 40 19.42 -7.71 9.41
C GLY A 40 20.81 -8.05 9.95
N VAL A 41 21.84 -7.97 9.12
CA VAL A 41 23.23 -8.21 9.50
C VAL A 41 23.77 -7.08 10.38
N PHE A 42 23.53 -5.82 10.02
CA PHE A 42 24.05 -4.66 10.76
C PHE A 42 23.43 -4.50 12.16
N ILE A 43 22.12 -4.78 12.29
CA ILE A 43 21.39 -4.63 13.57
C ILE A 43 21.58 -5.89 14.46
N LYS A 44 22.28 -6.94 13.99
CA LYS A 44 22.49 -8.21 14.71
C LYS A 44 21.18 -8.94 15.10
N ASP A 45 20.07 -8.66 14.40
CA ASP A 45 18.79 -9.37 14.53
C ASP A 45 18.57 -10.34 13.36
N ALA A 46 19.65 -10.88 12.84
CA ALA A 46 19.60 -11.83 11.74
C ALA A 46 19.05 -13.18 12.24
N ASN A 47 17.75 -13.38 12.06
CA ASN A 47 17.09 -14.66 12.30
C ASN A 47 16.80 -15.33 10.95
N SER A 48 17.38 -16.50 10.73
CA SER A 48 17.26 -17.25 9.46
C SER A 48 15.80 -17.50 9.05
N THR A 49 14.93 -17.81 10.01
CA THR A 49 13.51 -18.04 9.76
C THR A 49 12.78 -16.77 9.31
N LYS A 50 13.07 -15.62 9.96
CA LYS A 50 12.50 -14.32 9.57
C LYS A 50 12.95 -13.90 8.17
N GLY A 51 14.24 -14.12 7.86
CA GLY A 51 14.80 -13.83 6.52
C GLY A 51 14.16 -14.68 5.43
N LEU A 52 14.00 -15.99 5.67
CA LEU A 52 13.35 -16.90 4.72
C LEU A 52 11.88 -16.52 4.46
N LEU A 53 11.12 -16.22 5.52
CA LEU A 53 9.74 -15.75 5.39
C LEU A 53 9.64 -14.43 4.60
N GLY A 54 10.61 -13.53 4.77
CA GLY A 54 10.72 -12.31 3.96
C GLY A 54 10.86 -12.63 2.48
N ILE A 55 11.81 -13.50 2.12
CA ILE A 55 12.04 -13.92 0.72
C ILE A 55 10.78 -14.56 0.13
N VAL A 56 10.09 -15.44 0.86
CA VAL A 56 8.83 -16.06 0.40
C VAL A 56 7.78 -15.01 0.09
N LYS A 57 7.62 -13.97 0.92
CA LYS A 57 6.68 -12.86 0.64
C LYS A 57 7.01 -12.13 -0.66
N HIS A 58 8.29 -11.82 -0.90
CA HIS A 58 8.73 -11.18 -2.14
C HIS A 58 8.46 -12.06 -3.37
N MET A 59 8.73 -13.37 -3.26
CA MET A 59 8.44 -14.33 -4.34
C MET A 59 6.94 -14.40 -4.65
N LEU A 60 6.07 -14.38 -3.65
CA LEU A 60 4.61 -14.35 -3.86
C LEU A 60 4.18 -13.10 -4.62
N VAL A 61 4.72 -11.92 -4.28
CA VAL A 61 4.39 -10.68 -5.00
C VAL A 61 4.93 -10.70 -6.43
N VAL A 62 6.15 -11.21 -6.65
CA VAL A 62 6.69 -11.38 -8.00
C VAL A 62 5.79 -12.30 -8.82
N CYS A 63 5.39 -13.46 -8.29
CA CYS A 63 4.46 -14.36 -8.95
C CYS A 63 3.13 -13.67 -9.28
N LEU A 64 2.59 -12.91 -8.33
CA LEU A 64 1.34 -12.16 -8.53
C LEU A 64 1.45 -11.18 -9.70
N VAL A 65 2.51 -10.37 -9.74
CA VAL A 65 2.74 -9.39 -10.82
C VAL A 65 2.96 -10.07 -12.16
N VAL A 66 3.80 -11.12 -12.20
CA VAL A 66 4.13 -11.87 -13.42
C VAL A 66 2.89 -12.53 -14.02
N ILE A 67 1.95 -12.99 -13.18
CA ILE A 67 0.70 -13.58 -13.65
C ILE A 67 -0.30 -12.48 -14.02
N ALA A 68 -0.54 -11.50 -13.15
CA ALA A 68 -1.60 -10.50 -13.35
C ALA A 68 -1.34 -9.60 -14.57
N TYR A 69 -0.08 -9.21 -14.82
CA TYR A 69 0.26 -8.27 -15.87
C TYR A 69 -0.17 -8.73 -17.27
N PRO A 70 0.23 -9.95 -17.75
CA PRO A 70 -0.18 -10.43 -19.07
C PRO A 70 -1.68 -10.67 -19.18
N TYR A 71 -2.33 -11.16 -18.11
CA TYR A 71 -3.78 -11.33 -18.12
C TYR A 71 -4.52 -10.00 -18.27
N LEU A 72 -4.11 -8.96 -17.54
CA LEU A 72 -4.70 -7.63 -17.67
C LEU A 72 -4.50 -7.05 -19.09
N LYS A 73 -3.32 -7.27 -19.71
CA LYS A 73 -3.07 -6.83 -21.09
C LYS A 73 -3.99 -7.53 -22.09
N ILE A 74 -4.15 -8.85 -21.99
CA ILE A 74 -5.05 -9.61 -22.88
C ILE A 74 -6.50 -9.14 -22.73
N MET A 75 -6.89 -8.70 -21.55
CA MET A 75 -8.22 -8.13 -21.29
C MET A 75 -8.35 -6.68 -21.79
N ASN A 76 -7.36 -6.13 -22.49
CA ASN A 76 -7.28 -4.73 -22.93
C ASN A 76 -7.30 -3.72 -21.77
N LEU A 77 -6.79 -4.13 -20.59
CA LEU A 77 -6.67 -3.30 -19.39
C LEU A 77 -5.20 -2.89 -19.16
N GLU A 78 -4.51 -2.46 -20.22
CA GLU A 78 -3.07 -2.15 -20.19
C GLU A 78 -2.73 -1.02 -19.19
N THR A 79 -3.59 0.00 -19.09
CA THR A 79 -3.43 1.08 -18.11
C THR A 79 -3.48 0.55 -16.67
N PHE A 80 -4.40 -0.37 -16.38
CA PHE A 80 -4.49 -1.01 -15.07
C PHE A 80 -3.30 -1.93 -14.80
N ALA A 81 -2.83 -2.68 -15.81
CA ALA A 81 -1.64 -3.52 -15.69
C ALA A 81 -0.41 -2.68 -15.32
N THR A 82 -0.22 -1.55 -16.01
CA THR A 82 0.89 -0.62 -15.74
C THR A 82 0.76 0.02 -14.37
N ALA A 83 -0.41 0.52 -14.00
CA ALA A 83 -0.67 1.10 -12.67
C ALA A 83 -0.42 0.08 -11.54
N PHE A 84 -0.78 -1.18 -11.75
CA PHE A 84 -0.55 -2.27 -10.80
C PHE A 84 0.95 -2.51 -10.55
N VAL A 85 1.76 -2.53 -11.62
CA VAL A 85 3.23 -2.64 -11.49
C VAL A 85 3.81 -1.44 -10.77
N PHE A 86 3.39 -0.21 -11.13
CA PHE A 86 3.85 1.01 -10.46
C PHE A 86 3.48 1.06 -8.98
N PHE A 87 2.32 0.55 -8.60
CA PHE A 87 1.94 0.42 -7.20
C PHE A 87 2.99 -0.39 -6.42
N TYR A 88 3.40 -1.56 -6.93
CA TYR A 88 4.41 -2.36 -6.26
C TYR A 88 5.80 -1.73 -6.30
N ILE A 89 6.18 -1.05 -7.40
CA ILE A 89 7.43 -0.29 -7.46
C ILE A 89 7.46 0.75 -6.33
N ALA A 90 6.35 1.46 -6.09
CA ALA A 90 6.26 2.45 -5.01
C ALA A 90 6.37 1.78 -3.63
N VAL A 91 5.65 0.68 -3.39
CA VAL A 91 5.69 -0.07 -2.11
C VAL A 91 7.11 -0.53 -1.79
N TYR A 92 7.79 -1.16 -2.74
CA TYR A 92 9.17 -1.62 -2.56
C TYR A 92 10.17 -0.47 -2.46
N GLY A 93 9.93 0.63 -3.19
CA GLY A 93 10.73 1.85 -3.08
C GLY A 93 10.68 2.43 -1.67
N ILE A 94 9.50 2.48 -1.06
CA ILE A 94 9.31 2.90 0.34
C ILE A 94 10.07 1.97 1.28
N SER A 95 9.95 0.65 1.12
CA SER A 95 10.64 -0.34 1.94
C SER A 95 12.17 -0.19 1.88
N ILE A 96 12.72 0.03 0.69
CA ILE A 96 14.16 0.31 0.51
C ILE A 96 14.57 1.54 1.31
N ILE A 97 13.81 2.63 1.21
CA ILE A 97 14.10 3.88 1.92
C ILE A 97 14.07 3.65 3.44
N GLU A 98 13.10 2.91 3.96
CA GLU A 98 13.04 2.54 5.38
C GLU A 98 14.25 1.73 5.82
N ASN A 99 14.63 0.71 5.03
CA ASN A 99 15.80 -0.12 5.31
C ASN A 99 17.08 0.72 5.33
N LEU A 100 17.27 1.63 4.37
CA LEU A 100 18.41 2.54 4.30
C LEU A 100 18.44 3.50 5.51
N GLY A 101 17.27 4.01 5.93
CA GLY A 101 17.16 4.86 7.11
C GLY A 101 17.58 4.16 8.39
N GLN A 102 17.24 2.88 8.53
CA GLN A 102 17.65 2.06 9.69
C GLN A 102 19.13 1.68 9.66
N LEU A 103 19.77 1.68 8.48
CA LEU A 103 21.22 1.55 8.32
C LEU A 103 22.00 2.85 8.63
N GLY A 104 21.30 3.94 8.98
CA GLY A 104 21.92 5.24 9.30
C GLY A 104 22.22 6.10 8.07
N ILE A 105 21.75 5.71 6.89
CA ILE A 105 21.90 6.52 5.68
C ILE A 105 20.97 7.72 5.77
N PRO A 106 21.46 8.97 5.56
CA PRO A 106 20.64 10.16 5.70
C PRO A 106 19.53 10.18 4.66
N ILE A 107 18.27 10.17 5.13
CA ILE A 107 17.09 10.29 4.29
C ILE A 107 16.55 11.71 4.41
N PRO A 108 16.18 12.36 3.30
CA PRO A 108 15.56 13.67 3.33
C PRO A 108 14.32 13.72 4.25
N ASN A 109 14.16 14.77 5.04
CA ASN A 109 13.09 14.87 6.04
C ASN A 109 11.69 14.74 5.43
N TRP A 110 11.47 15.26 4.22
CA TRP A 110 10.17 15.14 3.54
C TRP A 110 9.78 13.68 3.25
N VAL A 111 10.77 12.78 3.03
CA VAL A 111 10.53 11.34 2.85
C VAL A 111 10.13 10.73 4.19
N LYS A 112 10.85 11.04 5.28
CA LYS A 112 10.53 10.56 6.62
C LYS A 112 9.11 10.93 7.05
N GLU A 113 8.72 12.19 6.84
CA GLU A 113 7.37 12.67 7.17
C GLU A 113 6.27 11.93 6.39
N ARG A 114 6.52 11.60 5.11
CA ARG A 114 5.57 10.83 4.31
C ARG A 114 5.44 9.40 4.79
N LEU A 115 6.57 8.76 5.12
CA LEU A 115 6.59 7.40 5.65
C LEU A 115 5.88 7.31 7.00
N THR A 116 6.18 8.24 7.93
CA THR A 116 5.52 8.29 9.23
C THR A 116 4.00 8.46 9.09
N LYS A 117 3.55 9.35 8.21
CA LYS A 117 2.11 9.53 7.95
C LYS A 117 1.43 8.27 7.39
N LEU A 118 2.11 7.52 6.53
CA LEU A 118 1.59 6.25 5.99
C LEU A 118 1.52 5.18 7.08
N GLN A 119 2.55 5.08 7.92
CA GLN A 119 2.63 4.13 9.03
C GLN A 119 1.55 4.43 10.08
N ASP A 120 1.41 5.69 10.50
CA ASP A 120 0.37 6.13 11.44
C ASP A 120 -1.04 5.84 10.92
N SER A 121 -1.27 5.97 9.60
CA SER A 121 -2.55 5.68 8.97
C SER A 121 -2.88 4.19 8.94
N THR A 122 -1.85 3.34 8.95
CA THR A 122 -2.00 1.87 8.85
C THR A 122 -2.07 1.22 10.23
N GLU A 123 -1.25 1.68 11.18
CA GLU A 123 -1.18 1.11 12.53
C GLU A 123 -2.22 1.69 13.50
N ASN A 124 -2.56 2.98 13.31
CA ASN A 124 -3.57 3.67 14.08
C ASN A 124 -4.49 4.45 13.12
N PRO A 125 -5.49 3.81 12.52
CA PRO A 125 -6.52 4.55 11.80
C PRO A 125 -7.22 5.45 12.83
N LYS A 126 -6.82 6.74 12.86
CA LYS A 126 -7.52 7.72 13.68
C LYS A 126 -8.99 7.67 13.28
N PRO A 127 -9.92 7.44 14.21
CA PRO A 127 -11.34 7.53 13.89
C PRO A 127 -11.55 8.91 13.27
N LYS A 128 -12.24 8.97 12.14
CA LYS A 128 -12.69 10.24 11.58
C LYS A 128 -13.65 10.83 12.58
N VAL A 129 -13.13 11.67 13.47
CA VAL A 129 -13.96 12.44 14.39
C VAL A 129 -14.64 13.49 13.55
N THR A 130 -15.91 13.31 13.27
CA THR A 130 -16.73 14.33 12.66
C THR A 130 -17.18 15.25 13.77
N GLU A 131 -16.59 16.44 13.84
CA GLU A 131 -17.03 17.49 14.77
C GLU A 131 -18.31 18.11 14.22
N ILE A 132 -19.40 17.96 14.93
CA ILE A 132 -20.65 18.67 14.62
C ILE A 132 -20.72 19.88 15.53
N LYS A 133 -20.79 21.08 14.95
CA LYS A 133 -21.14 22.30 15.66
C LYS A 133 -22.64 22.40 15.75
N ILE A 134 -23.17 22.32 16.96
CA ILE A 134 -24.59 22.54 17.23
C ILE A 134 -24.73 24.01 17.62
N ASP A 135 -25.43 24.79 16.80
CA ASP A 135 -25.77 26.17 17.06
C ASP A 135 -27.20 26.22 17.64
N TYR A 136 -27.34 26.68 18.88
CA TYR A 136 -28.61 26.74 19.59
C TYR A 136 -29.38 28.06 19.34
N GLY A 137 -28.86 28.92 18.45
CA GLY A 137 -29.57 30.15 18.05
C GLY A 137 -29.59 31.30 19.09
N ASP A 138 -29.03 31.08 20.29
CA ASP A 138 -28.91 32.03 21.37
C ASP A 138 -27.47 32.58 21.58
N GLY A 139 -26.61 32.31 20.64
CA GLY A 139 -25.17 32.66 20.68
C GLY A 139 -24.31 31.65 21.44
N GLN A 140 -24.87 30.52 21.86
CA GLN A 140 -24.12 29.41 22.45
C GLN A 140 -23.89 28.33 21.37
N SER A 141 -22.63 27.92 21.17
CA SER A 141 -22.27 26.83 20.29
C SER A 141 -21.48 25.80 21.07
N GLU A 142 -21.86 24.54 20.98
CA GLU A 142 -21.13 23.41 21.57
C GLU A 142 -20.55 22.52 20.46
N THR A 143 -19.28 22.13 20.58
CA THR A 143 -18.62 21.25 19.66
C THR A 143 -18.57 19.86 20.29
N GLN A 144 -19.33 18.90 19.76
CA GLN A 144 -19.26 17.50 20.19
C GLN A 144 -18.48 16.65 19.18
N ALA A 145 -17.51 15.93 19.68
CA ALA A 145 -16.77 14.90 18.92
C ALA A 145 -17.59 13.60 18.92
N LEU A 146 -18.05 13.17 17.76
CA LEU A 146 -18.78 11.90 17.62
C LEU A 146 -17.82 10.80 17.20
N ASP A 147 -17.74 9.73 17.98
CA ASP A 147 -17.07 8.49 17.58
C ASP A 147 -17.96 7.74 16.58
N ASN A 148 -17.37 7.29 15.48
CA ASN A 148 -18.05 6.65 14.33
C ASN A 148 -18.88 5.40 14.70
N LYS A 149 -18.85 4.95 15.93
CA LYS A 149 -19.64 3.81 16.43
C LYS A 149 -21.12 4.10 16.72
N ASN A 150 -21.49 5.37 16.72
CA ASN A 150 -22.85 5.80 17.14
C ASN A 150 -23.64 6.53 16.03
N ILE A 151 -23.16 6.48 14.79
CA ILE A 151 -23.89 7.08 13.65
C ILE A 151 -24.76 6.00 13.03
N VAL A 152 -26.07 6.16 13.17
CA VAL A 152 -27.07 5.35 12.46
C VAL A 152 -27.54 6.18 11.25
N ASP A 153 -27.16 5.75 10.05
CA ASP A 153 -27.58 6.37 8.78
C ASP A 153 -29.01 5.91 8.46
N TYR A 154 -29.95 6.83 8.45
CA TYR A 154 -31.36 6.58 8.12
C TYR A 154 -31.71 6.95 6.67
N GLY A 155 -30.77 7.09 5.77
CA GLY A 155 -30.98 7.13 4.31
C GLY A 155 -31.82 8.29 3.73
N ASP A 156 -32.33 9.20 4.54
CA ASP A 156 -33.16 10.36 4.15
C ASP A 156 -32.54 11.72 4.43
N GLY A 157 -31.25 11.74 4.78
CA GLY A 157 -30.50 12.98 5.02
C GLY A 157 -30.79 13.67 6.36
N GLN A 158 -31.44 12.99 7.30
CA GLN A 158 -31.59 13.49 8.68
C GLN A 158 -30.74 12.66 9.64
N GLU A 159 -29.74 13.29 10.24
CA GLU A 159 -28.91 12.70 11.29
C GLU A 159 -29.48 13.01 12.66
N PHE A 160 -29.89 11.99 13.41
CA PHE A 160 -30.30 12.13 14.81
C PHE A 160 -29.37 11.37 15.74
N THR A 161 -28.91 12.04 16.77
CA THR A 161 -28.06 11.45 17.80
C THR A 161 -28.96 10.91 18.94
N GLN A 162 -28.85 9.61 19.27
CA GLN A 162 -29.48 9.07 20.47
C GLN A 162 -28.61 9.37 21.69
N LYS A 163 -29.19 10.08 22.66
CA LYS A 163 -28.65 10.28 24.00
C LYS A 163 -28.86 9.00 24.80
N LYS A 164 -27.80 8.38 25.29
CA LYS A 164 -27.89 7.34 26.32
C LYS A 164 -28.17 8.03 27.66
N GLU A 165 -29.27 7.67 28.29
CA GLU A 165 -29.53 7.90 29.73
C GLU A 165 -28.56 7.08 30.59
#